data_5bcee916440deaab3e70fa72978db5f5
#
_entry.id   5bcee916440deaab3e70fa72978db5f5
#
_cell.length_a   1.000
_cell.length_b   1.000
_cell.length_c   1.000
_cell.angle_alpha   90.00
_cell.angle_beta   90.00
_cell.angle_gamma   90.00
#
_symmetry.space_group_name_H-M   'P 1'
#
loop_
_entity.id
_entity.type
_entity.pdbx_description
1 polymer ?
#
loop_
_entity_poly.entity_id
_entity_poly.type
_entity_poly.pdbx_seq_one_letter_code
_entity_poly.pdbx_strand_id
1 'polypeptide(L)' 'MNRKDDIKRLTDEISRLMAALEDVNFECQRLEIVNSNLDFQLKSVSRELKQNIAMLETLEEENKLLKEQLGKK' A
#
# COMPACT_ATOMS: atom_id res chain seq x y z
N MET A 1 -13.89 26.91 -44.67
CA MET A 1 -14.08 26.16 -43.43
C MET A 1 -15.43 26.48 -42.79
N ASN A 2 -16.13 25.47 -42.36
CA ASN A 2 -17.45 25.62 -41.79
C ASN A 2 -17.33 25.73 -40.25
N ARG A 3 -17.79 26.87 -39.70
CA ARG A 3 -17.75 27.10 -38.25
C ARG A 3 -18.51 26.04 -37.46
N LYS A 4 -19.62 25.56 -37.98
CA LYS A 4 -20.42 24.52 -37.33
C LYS A 4 -19.66 23.23 -37.16
N ASP A 5 -18.89 22.84 -38.19
CA ASP A 5 -18.12 21.63 -38.13
C ASP A 5 -16.96 21.72 -37.13
N ASP A 6 -16.35 22.91 -37.08
CA ASP A 6 -15.26 23.17 -36.12
C ASP A 6 -15.79 23.14 -34.67
N ILE A 7 -16.94 23.77 -34.41
CA ILE A 7 -17.58 23.80 -33.11
C ILE A 7 -17.94 22.37 -32.69
N LYS A 8 -18.53 21.59 -33.59
CA LYS A 8 -18.92 20.21 -33.31
C LYS A 8 -17.70 19.36 -32.96
N ARG A 9 -16.66 19.51 -33.75
CA ARG A 9 -15.41 18.75 -33.52
C ARG A 9 -14.81 19.07 -32.15
N LEU A 10 -14.75 20.35 -31.79
CA LEU A 10 -14.24 20.81 -30.49
C LEU A 10 -15.12 20.35 -29.35
N THR A 11 -16.45 20.42 -29.52
CA THR A 11 -17.39 19.95 -28.52
C THR A 11 -17.22 18.44 -28.27
N ASP A 12 -17.10 17.65 -29.33
CA ASP A 12 -16.90 16.22 -29.24
C ASP A 12 -15.55 15.90 -28.54
N GLU A 13 -14.52 16.67 -28.85
CA GLU A 13 -13.21 16.53 -28.23
C GLU A 13 -13.26 16.83 -26.75
N ILE A 14 -13.95 17.91 -26.36
CA ILE A 14 -14.15 18.28 -24.95
C ILE A 14 -14.88 17.16 -24.21
N SER A 15 -15.96 16.64 -24.78
CA SER A 15 -16.73 15.56 -24.16
C SER A 15 -15.86 14.32 -23.95
N ARG A 16 -15.04 13.97 -24.93
CA ARG A 16 -14.13 12.84 -24.85
C ARG A 16 -13.09 13.04 -23.74
N LEU A 17 -12.51 14.23 -23.67
CA LEU A 17 -11.53 14.56 -22.65
C LEU A 17 -12.13 14.58 -21.24
N MET A 18 -13.34 15.08 -21.12
CA MET A 18 -14.04 15.07 -19.82
C MET A 18 -14.32 13.66 -19.34
N ALA A 19 -14.74 12.77 -20.23
CA ALA A 19 -14.96 11.37 -19.88
C ALA A 19 -13.66 10.70 -19.47
N ALA A 20 -12.57 10.94 -20.19
CA ALA A 20 -11.26 10.41 -19.85
C ALA A 20 -10.78 10.92 -18.48
N LEU A 21 -11.03 12.19 -18.19
CA LEU A 21 -10.66 12.79 -16.91
C LEU A 21 -11.45 12.17 -15.75
N GLU A 22 -12.74 11.91 -15.94
CA GLU A 22 -13.56 11.22 -14.95
C GLU A 22 -13.00 9.83 -14.62
N ASP A 23 -12.63 9.08 -15.68
CA ASP A 23 -12.05 7.75 -15.50
C ASP A 23 -10.74 7.81 -14.71
N VAL A 24 -9.87 8.77 -15.03
CA VAL A 24 -8.61 8.96 -14.32
C VAL A 24 -8.85 9.34 -12.87
N ASN A 25 -9.79 10.24 -12.61
CA ASN A 25 -10.11 10.65 -11.25
C ASN A 25 -10.64 9.48 -10.42
N PHE A 26 -11.51 8.68 -11.01
CA PHE A 26 -12.04 7.48 -10.36
C PHE A 26 -10.90 6.50 -10.02
N GLU A 27 -9.99 6.27 -10.97
CA GLU A 27 -8.85 5.40 -10.76
C GLU A 27 -7.91 5.93 -9.68
N CYS A 28 -7.67 7.25 -9.64
CA CYS A 28 -6.86 7.87 -8.60
C CYS A 28 -7.47 7.66 -7.22
N GLN A 29 -8.78 7.83 -7.09
CA GLN A 29 -9.47 7.60 -5.82
C GLN A 29 -9.35 6.14 -5.38
N ARG A 30 -9.51 5.21 -6.32
CA ARG A 30 -9.37 3.79 -6.05
C ARG A 30 -7.95 3.47 -5.56
N LEU A 31 -6.94 4.02 -6.23
CA LEU A 31 -5.54 3.80 -5.85
C LEU A 31 -5.20 4.41 -4.50
N GLU A 32 -5.78 5.56 -4.16
CA GLU A 32 -5.61 6.17 -2.84
C GLU A 32 -6.11 5.25 -1.73
N ILE A 33 -7.28 4.63 -1.93
CA ILE A 33 -7.84 3.68 -0.98
C ILE A 33 -6.94 2.46 -0.85
N VAL A 34 -6.49 1.90 -1.98
CA VAL A 34 -5.60 0.74 -1.98
C VAL A 34 -4.29 1.07 -1.26
N ASN A 35 -3.72 2.25 -1.52
CA ASN A 35 -2.48 2.67 -0.89
C ASN A 35 -2.63 2.83 0.61
N SER A 36 -3.75 3.39 1.07
CA SER A 36 -4.02 3.52 2.50
C SER A 36 -4.13 2.16 3.17
N ASN A 37 -4.80 1.20 2.52
CA ASN A 37 -4.93 -0.15 3.03
C ASN A 37 -3.58 -0.87 3.09
N LEU A 38 -2.76 -0.72 2.05
CA LEU A 38 -1.42 -1.31 2.01
C LEU A 38 -0.52 -0.73 3.09
N ASP A 39 -0.59 0.57 3.31
CA ASP A 39 0.18 1.24 4.37
C ASP A 39 -0.22 0.71 5.75
N PHE A 40 -1.51 0.55 5.99
CA PHE A 40 -2.02 -0.02 7.23
C PHE A 40 -1.51 -1.44 7.44
N GLN A 41 -1.59 -2.28 6.40
CA GLN A 41 -1.10 -3.67 6.45
C GLN A 41 0.40 -3.72 6.71
N LEU A 42 1.15 -2.85 6.07
CA LEU A 42 2.60 -2.79 6.25
C LEU A 42 2.97 -2.44 7.70
N LYS A 43 2.28 -1.47 8.28
CA LYS A 43 2.50 -1.08 9.67
C LYS A 43 2.16 -2.22 10.63
N SER A 44 1.09 -2.95 10.35
CA SER A 44 0.68 -4.10 11.16
C SER A 44 1.72 -5.21 11.11
N VAL A 45 2.19 -5.57 9.92
CA VAL A 45 3.21 -6.61 9.74
C VAL A 45 4.53 -6.19 10.37
N SER A 46 4.93 -4.92 10.23
CA SER A 46 6.13 -4.39 10.87
C SER A 46 6.08 -4.54 12.37
N ARG A 47 4.92 -4.27 12.96
CA ARG A 47 4.72 -4.38 14.41
C ARG A 47 4.83 -5.84 14.86
N GLU A 48 4.20 -6.76 14.13
CA GLU A 48 4.30 -8.20 14.41
C GLU A 48 5.74 -8.69 14.30
N LEU A 49 6.47 -8.21 13.29
CA LEU A 49 7.87 -8.59 13.11
C LEU A 49 8.71 -8.15 14.31
N LYS A 50 8.52 -6.92 14.78
CA LYS A 50 9.24 -6.43 15.96
C LYS A 50 8.94 -7.27 17.21
N GLN A 51 7.68 -7.66 17.41
CA GLN A 51 7.29 -8.51 18.50
C GLN A 51 7.94 -9.89 18.40
N ASN A 52 7.95 -10.46 17.21
CA ASN A 52 8.55 -11.78 16.98
C ASN A 52 10.07 -11.76 17.22
N ILE A 53 10.73 -10.68 16.80
CA ILE A 53 12.17 -10.52 17.04
C ILE A 53 12.45 -10.46 18.55
N ALA A 54 11.64 -9.70 19.29
CA ALA A 54 11.79 -9.61 20.75
C ALA A 54 11.59 -10.97 21.42
N MET A 55 10.60 -11.74 20.97
CA MET A 55 10.35 -13.09 21.48
C MET A 55 11.51 -14.03 21.19
N LEU A 56 12.08 -13.96 19.99
CA LEU A 56 13.23 -14.77 19.62
C LEU A 56 14.45 -14.46 20.49
N GLU A 57 14.70 -13.18 20.74
CA GLU A 57 15.79 -12.76 21.61
C GLU A 57 15.63 -13.30 23.02
N THR A 58 14.39 -13.26 23.53
CA THR A 58 14.09 -13.82 24.86
C THR A 58 14.34 -15.33 24.90
N LEU A 59 13.87 -16.05 23.87
CA LEU A 59 14.05 -17.50 23.78
C LEU A 59 15.53 -17.89 23.64
N GLU A 60 16.31 -17.14 22.88
CA GLU A 60 17.75 -17.35 22.75
C GLU A 60 18.45 -17.20 24.09
N GLU A 61 18.08 -16.17 24.86
CA GLU A 61 18.65 -15.95 26.18
C GLU A 61 18.28 -17.07 27.14
N GLU A 62 17.02 -17.51 27.15
CA GLU A 62 16.57 -18.64 27.96
C GLU A 62 17.34 -19.93 27.59
N ASN A 63 17.50 -20.19 26.29
CA ASN A 63 18.23 -21.35 25.85
C ASN A 63 19.68 -21.30 26.29
N LYS A 64 20.30 -20.15 26.22
CA LYS A 64 21.68 -19.96 26.69
C LYS A 64 21.83 -20.30 28.19
N LEU A 65 20.91 -19.77 29.00
CA LEU A 65 20.89 -19.99 30.43
C LEU A 65 20.68 -21.48 30.76
N LEU A 66 19.75 -22.13 30.05
CA LEU A 66 19.51 -23.56 30.27
C LEU A 66 20.70 -24.42 29.91
N LYS A 67 21.38 -24.09 28.82
CA LYS A 67 22.62 -24.80 28.43
C LYS A 67 23.70 -24.62 29.45
N GLU A 68 23.86 -23.44 30.02
CA GLU A 68 24.83 -23.18 31.09
C GLU A 68 24.51 -24.00 32.34
N GLN A 69 23.23 -24.08 32.72
CA GLN A 69 22.80 -24.87 33.86
C GLN A 69 23.06 -26.36 33.65
N LEU A 70 22.80 -26.87 32.45
CA LEU A 70 23.07 -28.27 32.12
C LEU A 70 24.58 -28.60 32.11
N GLY A 71 25.38 -27.63 31.68
CA GLY A 71 26.84 -27.80 31.66
C GLY A 71 27.47 -27.81 33.04
N LYS A 72 26.78 -27.31 34.06
CA LYS A 72 27.30 -27.26 35.43
C LYS A 72 27.07 -28.55 36.21
N LYS A 73 26.32 -29.44 35.65
CA LYS A 73 26.16 -30.79 36.22
C LYS A 73 27.31 -31.69 35.84
#